data_466dbf0467405a35fe30855429698a44
#
_entry.id   466dbf0467405a35fe30855429698a44
#
_cell.length_a   1.000
_cell.length_b   1.000
_cell.length_c   1.000
_cell.angle_alpha   90.00
_cell.angle_beta   90.00
_cell.angle_gamma   90.00
#
_symmetry.space_group_name_H-M   'P 1'
#
loop_
_entity.id
_entity.type
_entity.pdbx_description
1 polymer ?
#
loop_
_entity_poly.entity_id
_entity_poly.type
_entity_poly.pdbx_seq_one_letter_code
_entity_poly.pdbx_strand_id
1 'polypeptide(L)'
;MTIARLTRRHFLKTSAAGVLTAAGAAPALAQGTRLHFLQWSHFIPAADQVFEEQAKEFGKQAGVEIAIERINQNDIQARLTAAIQSGSGADIVIVANNHALLYENSLVDVTDVAEEIGRKQGGWHDYAKANGVTSGGRWVAVPQFIISWAVTYREDWFKEAGFEYPKTWDDFRKVGRAMKAKGKPFGQAFGHSINDPNNWCYPLVWMWGGMEVQKDGKTVALESKNTVEAVKFNNVLWKDVFDEGGLAWDDSTNNRAFLSSEISLTGNAPSIYVAARQKFPDVYKGRTTATSRPAPRAASTGCRRGTPS
;
A
#
# COMPACT_ATOMS: atom_id res chain seq x y z
N MET A 1 24.77 38.31 17.37
CA MET A 1 23.66 38.25 16.40
C MET A 1 23.27 36.79 16.26
N THR A 2 22.26 36.38 16.99
CA THR A 2 21.88 34.96 17.10
C THR A 2 21.03 34.62 15.89
N ILE A 3 21.53 33.77 14.99
CA ILE A 3 20.79 33.27 13.85
C ILE A 3 19.74 32.29 14.40
N ALA A 4 18.48 32.70 14.41
CA ALA A 4 17.38 31.84 14.77
C ALA A 4 17.32 30.67 13.74
N ARG A 5 17.61 29.46 14.19
CA ARG A 5 17.38 28.24 13.40
C ARG A 5 15.90 28.14 13.10
N LEU A 6 15.51 28.34 11.85
CA LEU A 6 14.17 28.03 11.36
C LEU A 6 13.91 26.54 11.61
N THR A 7 13.00 26.26 12.53
CA THR A 7 12.60 24.88 12.79
C THR A 7 11.68 24.38 11.64
N ARG A 8 11.69 23.07 11.38
CA ARG A 8 10.82 22.40 10.39
C ARG A 8 9.35 22.82 10.49
N ARG A 9 8.91 23.15 11.69
CA ARG A 9 7.56 23.64 12.01
C ARG A 9 7.24 25.01 11.41
N HIS A 10 8.21 25.91 11.30
CA HIS A 10 8.05 27.22 10.66
C HIS A 10 7.96 27.10 9.14
N PHE A 11 8.69 26.16 8.54
CA PHE A 11 8.63 25.89 7.11
C PHE A 11 7.23 25.43 6.66
N LEU A 12 6.65 24.45 7.35
CA LEU A 12 5.30 23.93 7.00
C LEU A 12 4.20 24.98 7.19
N LYS A 13 4.30 25.82 8.21
CA LYS A 13 3.33 26.90 8.45
C LYS A 13 3.41 28.03 7.41
N THR A 14 4.61 28.37 6.95
CA THR A 14 4.81 29.40 5.93
C THR A 14 4.43 28.94 4.53
N SER A 15 4.60 27.64 4.22
CA SER A 15 4.19 27.09 2.92
C SER A 15 2.67 26.98 2.76
N ALA A 16 1.92 26.77 3.85
CA ALA A 16 0.45 26.69 3.82
C ALA A 16 -0.24 28.07 3.69
N ALA A 17 0.41 29.15 4.14
CA ALA A 17 -0.16 30.51 4.09
C ALA A 17 -0.02 31.20 2.73
N GLY A 18 0.74 30.64 1.78
CA GLY A 18 1.15 31.30 0.54
C GLY A 18 0.20 31.13 -0.67
N VAL A 19 -1.00 30.56 -0.54
CA VAL A 19 -1.92 30.35 -1.67
C VAL A 19 -3.11 31.34 -1.67
N LEU A 20 -3.09 32.39 -0.88
CA LEU A 20 -4.11 33.45 -0.94
C LEU A 20 -3.49 34.79 -1.36
N THR A 21 -3.67 35.10 -2.65
CA THR A 21 -3.77 36.44 -3.26
C THR A 21 -3.16 37.62 -2.48
N ALA A 22 -1.89 37.94 -2.76
CA ALA A 22 -1.45 39.30 -2.92
C ALA A 22 -0.14 39.26 -3.73
N ALA A 23 -0.12 39.90 -4.86
CA ALA A 23 1.13 40.25 -5.52
C ALA A 23 2.02 41.00 -4.50
N GLY A 24 3.03 40.35 -3.94
CA GLY A 24 4.03 41.07 -3.22
C GLY A 24 4.55 40.55 -1.87
N ALA A 25 4.50 39.27 -1.51
CA ALA A 25 5.42 38.73 -0.49
C ALA A 25 5.24 37.21 -0.37
N ALA A 26 5.81 36.42 -1.29
CA ALA A 26 6.16 35.06 -0.94
C ALA A 26 7.17 35.15 0.22
N PRO A 27 7.02 34.41 1.34
CA PRO A 27 8.06 34.38 2.35
C PRO A 27 9.34 33.93 1.66
N ALA A 28 10.37 34.77 1.68
CA ALA A 28 11.68 34.45 1.13
C ALA A 28 12.23 33.26 1.93
N LEU A 29 12.00 32.04 1.45
CA LEU A 29 12.76 30.88 1.87
C LEU A 29 14.21 31.21 1.54
N ALA A 30 15.10 31.08 2.51
CA ALA A 30 16.50 31.40 2.33
C ALA A 30 17.00 30.66 1.08
N GLN A 31 17.56 31.40 0.12
CA GLN A 31 18.22 30.83 -1.06
C GLN A 31 19.17 29.72 -0.61
N GLY A 32 18.94 28.47 -1.06
CA GLY A 32 19.72 27.31 -0.64
C GLY A 32 19.03 26.36 0.37
N THR A 33 17.76 26.57 0.73
CA THR A 33 17.03 25.57 1.53
C THR A 33 16.89 24.28 0.75
N ARG A 34 17.34 23.18 1.33
CA ARG A 34 17.23 21.82 0.78
C ARG A 34 16.31 21.00 1.66
N LEU A 35 15.32 20.34 1.06
CA LEU A 35 14.46 19.36 1.71
C LEU A 35 14.83 17.96 1.25
N HIS A 36 15.08 17.08 2.19
CA HIS A 36 15.34 15.69 1.94
C HIS A 36 14.02 14.90 1.99
N PHE A 37 13.65 14.31 0.86
CA PHE A 37 12.43 13.53 0.69
C PHE A 37 12.79 12.05 0.53
N LEU A 38 12.42 11.21 1.50
CA LEU A 38 12.63 9.76 1.44
C LEU A 38 11.36 9.07 0.98
N GLN A 39 11.47 8.31 -0.10
CA GLN A 39 10.38 7.46 -0.60
C GLN A 39 10.90 6.08 -1.01
N TRP A 40 9.97 5.16 -1.21
CA TRP A 40 10.28 3.87 -1.81
C TRP A 40 10.28 3.97 -3.33
N SER A 41 11.10 3.11 -3.99
CA SER A 41 11.09 2.96 -5.45
C SER A 41 9.76 2.39 -5.90
N HIS A 42 9.03 3.13 -6.75
CA HIS A 42 7.66 2.75 -7.11
C HIS A 42 7.62 1.50 -7.98
N PHE A 43 6.65 0.62 -7.78
CA PHE A 43 6.43 -0.57 -8.63
C PHE A 43 6.08 -0.21 -10.09
N ILE A 44 5.73 1.05 -10.34
CA ILE A 44 5.52 1.63 -11.65
C ILE A 44 6.59 2.72 -11.84
N PRO A 45 7.70 2.45 -12.56
CA PRO A 45 8.81 3.41 -12.69
C PRO A 45 8.40 4.78 -13.25
N ALA A 46 7.36 4.84 -14.09
CA ALA A 46 6.85 6.10 -14.60
C ALA A 46 6.29 7.03 -13.50
N ALA A 47 5.83 6.46 -12.37
CA ALA A 47 5.37 7.27 -11.23
C ALA A 47 6.53 7.99 -10.54
N ASP A 48 7.71 7.36 -10.48
CA ASP A 48 8.92 8.02 -9.97
C ASP A 48 9.34 9.22 -10.82
N GLN A 49 9.25 9.09 -12.15
CA GLN A 49 9.56 10.17 -13.08
C GLN A 49 8.61 11.36 -12.92
N VAL A 50 7.30 11.08 -12.85
CA VAL A 50 6.29 12.13 -12.62
C VAL A 50 6.53 12.85 -11.29
N PHE A 51 6.87 12.09 -10.24
CA PHE A 51 7.16 12.69 -8.94
C PHE A 51 8.42 13.58 -8.97
N GLU A 52 9.46 13.19 -9.71
CA GLU A 52 10.66 14.02 -9.91
C GLU A 52 10.32 15.35 -10.62
N GLU A 53 9.51 15.28 -11.65
CA GLU A 53 9.05 16.48 -12.38
C GLU A 53 8.26 17.42 -11.47
N GLN A 54 7.31 16.88 -10.70
CA GLN A 54 6.53 17.63 -9.72
C GLN A 54 7.40 18.25 -8.64
N ALA A 55 8.36 17.50 -8.08
CA ALA A 55 9.29 17.99 -7.08
C ALA A 55 10.19 19.12 -7.61
N LYS A 56 10.67 18.97 -8.85
CA LYS A 56 11.47 20.00 -9.52
C LYS A 56 10.68 21.28 -9.81
N GLU A 57 9.42 21.14 -10.25
CA GLU A 57 8.53 22.26 -10.47
C GLU A 57 8.21 23.00 -9.17
N PHE A 58 7.81 22.26 -8.12
CA PHE A 58 7.59 22.83 -6.80
C PHE A 58 8.84 23.52 -6.25
N GLY A 59 9.99 22.89 -6.38
CA GLY A 59 11.26 23.45 -5.91
C GLY A 59 11.58 24.80 -6.55
N LYS A 60 11.32 24.94 -7.88
CA LYS A 60 11.47 26.22 -8.58
C LYS A 60 10.48 27.28 -8.08
N GLN A 61 9.22 26.91 -7.84
CA GLN A 61 8.19 27.84 -7.37
C GLN A 61 8.45 28.29 -5.92
N ALA A 62 8.89 27.37 -5.06
CA ALA A 62 9.13 27.63 -3.65
C ALA A 62 10.54 28.14 -3.32
N GLY A 63 11.46 28.15 -4.30
CA GLY A 63 12.84 28.54 -4.07
C GLY A 63 13.64 27.55 -3.19
N VAL A 64 13.29 26.26 -3.27
CA VAL A 64 13.91 25.18 -2.48
C VAL A 64 14.42 24.06 -3.38
N GLU A 65 15.45 23.36 -2.95
CA GLU A 65 15.89 22.11 -3.57
C GLU A 65 15.16 20.92 -2.93
N ILE A 66 14.53 20.05 -3.71
CA ILE A 66 13.96 18.79 -3.23
C ILE A 66 14.92 17.66 -3.58
N ALA A 67 15.62 17.13 -2.59
CA ALA A 67 16.50 15.98 -2.74
C ALA A 67 15.72 14.70 -2.47
N ILE A 68 15.49 13.91 -3.51
CA ILE A 68 14.72 12.67 -3.43
C ILE A 68 15.69 11.50 -3.22
N GLU A 69 15.52 10.78 -2.11
CA GLU A 69 16.16 9.48 -1.86
C GLU A 69 15.14 8.36 -2.07
N ARG A 70 15.52 7.30 -2.80
CA ARG A 70 14.67 6.12 -3.03
C ARG A 70 15.34 4.87 -2.49
N ILE A 71 14.57 4.11 -1.72
CA ILE A 71 15.02 2.83 -1.17
C ILE A 71 13.95 1.75 -1.39
N ASN A 72 14.24 0.51 -1.06
CA ASN A 72 13.23 -0.53 -1.03
C ASN A 72 12.15 -0.22 0.01
N GLN A 73 10.89 -0.49 -0.30
CA GLN A 73 9.77 -0.20 0.60
C GLN A 73 9.90 -0.90 1.96
N ASN A 74 10.47 -2.10 2.00
CA ASN A 74 10.69 -2.85 3.25
C ASN A 74 11.70 -2.17 4.19
N ASP A 75 12.56 -1.29 3.67
CA ASP A 75 13.58 -0.58 4.44
C ASP A 75 13.11 0.76 5.01
N ILE A 76 11.98 1.29 4.53
CA ILE A 76 11.45 2.61 4.94
C ILE A 76 11.24 2.69 6.45
N GLN A 77 10.62 1.67 7.06
CA GLN A 77 10.33 1.68 8.49
C GLN A 77 11.60 1.68 9.34
N ALA A 78 12.58 0.87 8.99
CA ALA A 78 13.88 0.84 9.68
C ALA A 78 14.60 2.17 9.52
N ARG A 79 14.58 2.76 8.33
CA ARG A 79 15.20 4.05 8.05
C ARG A 79 14.52 5.19 8.81
N LEU A 80 13.20 5.20 8.89
CA LEU A 80 12.45 6.18 9.69
C LEU A 80 12.77 6.05 11.19
N THR A 81 12.79 4.81 11.70
CA THR A 81 13.16 4.55 13.10
C THR A 81 14.55 5.09 13.43
N ALA A 82 15.54 4.81 12.59
CA ALA A 82 16.89 5.30 12.76
C ALA A 82 16.97 6.84 12.70
N ALA A 83 16.22 7.47 11.80
CA ALA A 83 16.16 8.94 11.70
C ALA A 83 15.55 9.58 12.95
N ILE A 84 14.50 8.99 13.50
CA ILE A 84 13.87 9.46 14.75
C ILE A 84 14.84 9.30 15.94
N GLN A 85 15.50 8.16 16.08
CA GLN A 85 16.43 7.90 17.18
C GLN A 85 17.66 8.79 17.15
N SER A 86 18.20 9.07 15.96
CA SER A 86 19.38 9.92 15.81
C SER A 86 19.05 11.43 15.78
N GLY A 87 17.78 11.80 15.62
CA GLY A 87 17.37 13.18 15.38
C GLY A 87 17.86 13.75 14.04
N SER A 88 18.24 12.87 13.09
CA SER A 88 18.83 13.23 11.81
C SER A 88 18.27 12.32 10.71
N GLY A 89 18.02 12.87 9.52
CA GLY A 89 17.49 12.08 8.39
C GLY A 89 16.66 12.91 7.44
N ALA A 90 15.74 12.24 6.73
CA ALA A 90 14.84 12.91 5.81
C ALA A 90 13.86 13.85 6.52
N ASP A 91 13.52 14.94 5.84
CA ASP A 91 12.53 15.92 6.32
C ASP A 91 11.11 15.41 6.09
N ILE A 92 10.89 14.71 4.98
CA ILE A 92 9.61 14.12 4.60
C ILE A 92 9.84 12.66 4.24
N VAL A 93 9.00 11.78 4.76
CA VAL A 93 9.08 10.33 4.49
C VAL A 93 7.73 9.82 4.04
N ILE A 94 7.69 9.09 2.91
CA ILE A 94 6.51 8.33 2.53
C ILE A 94 6.49 7.01 3.30
N VAL A 95 5.40 6.75 4.00
CA VAL A 95 5.18 5.51 4.74
C VAL A 95 3.92 4.79 4.25
N ALA A 96 3.88 3.48 4.45
CA ALA A 96 2.73 2.67 4.07
C ALA A 96 1.72 2.56 5.21
N ASN A 97 0.43 2.42 4.85
CA ASN A 97 -0.64 2.12 5.78
C ASN A 97 -0.65 3.07 7.01
N ASN A 98 -0.81 2.51 8.20
CA ASN A 98 -0.83 3.21 9.47
C ASN A 98 0.55 3.43 10.12
N HIS A 99 1.64 3.22 9.41
CA HIS A 99 2.99 3.32 9.98
C HIS A 99 3.29 4.69 10.58
N ALA A 100 2.68 5.77 10.07
CA ALA A 100 2.84 7.09 10.66
C ALA A 100 2.37 7.14 12.13
N LEU A 101 1.29 6.40 12.47
CA LEU A 101 0.76 6.36 13.83
C LEU A 101 1.68 5.66 14.82
N LEU A 102 2.56 4.76 14.36
CA LEU A 102 3.58 4.13 15.22
C LEU A 102 4.59 5.15 15.77
N TYR A 103 4.73 6.29 15.11
CA TYR A 103 5.68 7.34 15.42
C TYR A 103 4.99 8.67 15.74
N GLU A 104 3.71 8.66 16.14
CA GLU A 104 2.90 9.86 16.30
C GLU A 104 3.54 10.93 17.19
N ASN A 105 4.29 10.53 18.24
CA ASN A 105 4.95 11.45 19.16
C ASN A 105 6.22 12.10 18.59
N SER A 106 6.75 11.56 17.50
CA SER A 106 7.98 12.03 16.85
C SER A 106 7.71 12.79 15.56
N LEU A 107 6.48 12.76 15.07
CA LEU A 107 6.06 13.42 13.84
C LEU A 107 5.48 14.80 14.15
N VAL A 108 5.67 15.74 13.23
CA VAL A 108 5.09 17.07 13.34
C VAL A 108 3.57 17.04 13.16
N ASP A 109 2.90 17.98 13.77
CA ASP A 109 1.49 18.24 13.55
C ASP A 109 1.29 18.85 12.16
N VAL A 110 0.52 18.18 11.31
CA VAL A 110 0.18 18.62 9.94
C VAL A 110 -1.33 18.82 9.77
N THR A 111 -2.05 19.03 10.87
CA THR A 111 -3.52 19.14 10.89
C THR A 111 -3.99 20.28 9.98
N ASP A 112 -3.38 21.45 10.05
CA ASP A 112 -3.73 22.61 9.23
C ASP A 112 -3.58 22.32 7.73
N VAL A 113 -2.50 21.66 7.33
CA VAL A 113 -2.22 21.26 5.93
C VAL A 113 -3.24 20.21 5.46
N ALA A 114 -3.45 19.16 6.25
CA ALA A 114 -4.36 18.08 5.90
C ALA A 114 -5.81 18.58 5.78
N GLU A 115 -6.26 19.40 6.73
CA GLU A 115 -7.60 19.99 6.72
C GLU A 115 -7.80 20.96 5.54
N GLU A 116 -6.79 21.75 5.20
CA GLU A 116 -6.87 22.64 4.03
C GLU A 116 -7.00 21.84 2.73
N ILE A 117 -6.18 20.80 2.54
CA ILE A 117 -6.27 19.91 1.38
C ILE A 117 -7.64 19.21 1.35
N GLY A 118 -8.11 18.71 2.47
CA GLY A 118 -9.42 18.07 2.59
C GLY A 118 -10.55 19.01 2.15
N ARG A 119 -10.58 20.24 2.64
CA ARG A 119 -11.60 21.22 2.23
C ARG A 119 -11.57 21.52 0.72
N LYS A 120 -10.38 21.61 0.12
CA LYS A 120 -10.21 21.86 -1.31
C LYS A 120 -10.63 20.69 -2.19
N GLN A 121 -10.53 19.46 -1.69
CA GLN A 121 -10.74 18.22 -2.45
C GLN A 121 -12.07 17.52 -2.11
N GLY A 122 -12.93 18.11 -1.30
CA GLY A 122 -14.24 17.53 -0.95
C GLY A 122 -14.21 16.59 0.26
N GLY A 123 -13.17 16.63 1.06
CA GLY A 123 -13.01 15.86 2.31
C GLY A 123 -12.09 14.65 2.19
N TRP A 124 -11.90 13.97 3.30
CA TRP A 124 -11.12 12.75 3.40
C TRP A 124 -12.02 11.55 3.61
N HIS A 125 -11.73 10.45 2.92
CA HIS A 125 -12.34 9.17 3.25
C HIS A 125 -11.97 8.73 4.67
N ASP A 126 -12.86 8.05 5.37
CA ASP A 126 -12.62 7.57 6.74
C ASP A 126 -11.40 6.66 6.83
N TYR A 127 -11.17 5.83 5.82
CA TYR A 127 -9.96 5.01 5.71
C TYR A 127 -8.68 5.86 5.71
N ALA A 128 -8.65 6.99 5.02
CA ALA A 128 -7.49 7.88 4.99
C ALA A 128 -7.24 8.52 6.35
N LYS A 129 -8.33 8.95 7.04
CA LYS A 129 -8.25 9.47 8.40
C LYS A 129 -7.71 8.42 9.37
N ALA A 130 -8.18 7.17 9.28
CA ALA A 130 -7.74 6.08 10.13
C ALA A 130 -6.22 5.79 10.05
N ASN A 131 -5.57 6.17 8.95
CA ASN A 131 -4.13 5.97 8.76
C ASN A 131 -3.27 7.20 9.06
N GLY A 132 -3.86 8.39 9.20
CA GLY A 132 -3.11 9.64 9.38
C GLY A 132 -3.45 10.44 10.63
N VAL A 133 -4.59 10.12 11.29
CA VAL A 133 -5.10 10.85 12.46
C VAL A 133 -4.89 10.06 13.73
N THR A 134 -4.28 10.67 14.74
CA THR A 134 -4.10 10.07 16.07
C THR A 134 -5.42 9.94 16.81
N SER A 135 -5.45 9.18 17.88
CA SER A 135 -6.62 9.07 18.77
C SER A 135 -7.04 10.41 19.38
N GLY A 136 -6.11 11.37 19.46
CA GLY A 136 -6.36 12.74 19.91
C GLY A 136 -6.85 13.70 18.82
N GLY A 137 -7.10 13.21 17.59
CA GLY A 137 -7.62 14.03 16.49
C GLY A 137 -6.55 14.82 15.72
N ARG A 138 -5.27 14.62 16.00
CA ARG A 138 -4.16 15.32 15.35
C ARG A 138 -3.71 14.57 14.09
N TRP A 139 -3.57 15.25 12.95
CA TRP A 139 -2.96 14.68 11.77
C TRP A 139 -1.43 14.63 11.92
N VAL A 140 -0.85 13.46 11.69
CA VAL A 140 0.59 13.22 11.69
C VAL A 140 1.13 12.80 10.32
N ALA A 141 0.22 12.58 9.38
CA ALA A 141 0.55 12.32 7.99
C ALA A 141 -0.54 12.86 7.07
N VAL A 142 -0.15 13.22 5.85
CA VAL A 142 -1.08 13.61 4.78
C VAL A 142 -1.23 12.42 3.83
N PRO A 143 -2.45 11.86 3.66
CA PRO A 143 -2.67 10.76 2.73
C PRO A 143 -2.35 11.16 1.29
N GLN A 144 -1.58 10.35 0.58
CA GLN A 144 -1.20 10.60 -0.80
C GLN A 144 -2.14 9.89 -1.79
N PHE A 145 -2.38 8.60 -1.58
CA PHE A 145 -3.27 7.80 -2.42
C PHE A 145 -3.79 6.57 -1.66
N ILE A 146 -4.87 6.01 -2.17
CA ILE A 146 -5.42 4.72 -1.75
C ILE A 146 -5.34 3.77 -2.93
N ILE A 147 -4.86 2.55 -2.69
CA ILE A 147 -4.76 1.51 -3.71
C ILE A 147 -5.78 0.41 -3.39
N SER A 148 -6.62 0.07 -4.35
CA SER A 148 -7.46 -1.12 -4.26
C SER A 148 -6.63 -2.38 -4.55
N TRP A 149 -6.89 -3.43 -3.79
CA TRP A 149 -6.26 -4.74 -3.99
C TRP A 149 -7.20 -5.64 -4.77
N ALA A 150 -6.70 -6.20 -5.85
CA ALA A 150 -7.48 -7.02 -6.78
C ALA A 150 -6.76 -8.35 -7.04
N VAL A 151 -7.37 -9.21 -7.84
CA VAL A 151 -6.72 -10.41 -8.37
C VAL A 151 -6.50 -10.22 -9.86
N THR A 152 -5.26 -10.31 -10.31
CA THR A 152 -4.90 -10.32 -11.73
C THR A 152 -4.64 -11.76 -12.16
N TYR A 153 -5.22 -12.19 -13.27
CA TYR A 153 -5.06 -13.55 -13.77
C TYR A 153 -4.98 -13.61 -15.30
N ARG A 154 -4.45 -14.68 -15.84
CA ARG A 154 -4.36 -15.00 -17.26
C ARG A 154 -5.68 -15.60 -17.72
N GLU A 155 -6.59 -14.77 -18.17
CA GLU A 155 -7.89 -15.16 -18.65
C GLU A 155 -7.80 -16.09 -19.87
N ASP A 156 -6.84 -15.81 -20.77
CA ASP A 156 -6.55 -16.66 -21.92
C ASP A 156 -6.19 -18.09 -21.51
N TRP A 157 -5.31 -18.27 -20.53
CA TRP A 157 -4.93 -19.59 -20.04
C TRP A 157 -6.06 -20.30 -19.27
N PHE A 158 -6.89 -19.55 -18.57
CA PHE A 158 -8.06 -20.13 -17.90
C PHE A 158 -9.06 -20.64 -18.93
N LYS A 159 -9.36 -19.87 -19.97
CA LYS A 159 -10.25 -20.28 -21.08
C LYS A 159 -9.71 -21.48 -21.83
N GLU A 160 -8.42 -21.50 -22.15
CA GLU A 160 -7.73 -22.63 -22.79
C GLU A 160 -7.85 -23.90 -21.94
N ALA A 161 -7.76 -23.77 -20.61
CA ALA A 161 -7.92 -24.88 -19.67
C ALA A 161 -9.39 -25.24 -19.39
N GLY A 162 -10.37 -24.54 -19.97
CA GLY A 162 -11.80 -24.77 -19.78
C GLY A 162 -12.35 -24.22 -18.46
N PHE A 163 -11.74 -23.18 -17.92
CA PHE A 163 -12.15 -22.57 -16.66
C PHE A 163 -12.54 -21.11 -16.83
N GLU A 164 -13.47 -20.67 -15.97
CA GLU A 164 -13.73 -19.26 -15.68
C GLU A 164 -13.03 -18.84 -14.37
N TYR A 165 -13.09 -17.54 -14.07
CA TYR A 165 -12.61 -17.04 -12.77
C TYR A 165 -13.40 -17.69 -11.61
N PRO A 166 -12.72 -18.27 -10.61
CA PRO A 166 -13.37 -19.01 -9.53
C PRO A 166 -14.19 -18.08 -8.62
N LYS A 167 -15.43 -18.46 -8.33
CA LYS A 167 -16.35 -17.69 -7.48
C LYS A 167 -16.30 -18.11 -6.01
N THR A 168 -15.86 -19.34 -5.75
CA THR A 168 -15.72 -19.88 -4.39
C THR A 168 -14.28 -20.31 -4.12
N TRP A 169 -13.92 -20.45 -2.87
CA TRP A 169 -12.59 -20.94 -2.49
C TRP A 169 -12.35 -22.39 -2.89
N ASP A 170 -13.41 -23.21 -2.97
CA ASP A 170 -13.32 -24.59 -3.47
C ASP A 170 -13.02 -24.59 -4.97
N ASP A 171 -13.69 -23.72 -5.74
CA ASP A 171 -13.38 -23.54 -7.18
C ASP A 171 -11.97 -22.97 -7.36
N PHE A 172 -11.55 -22.00 -6.52
CA PHE A 172 -10.20 -21.43 -6.57
C PHE A 172 -9.14 -22.53 -6.41
N ARG A 173 -9.33 -23.42 -5.43
CA ARG A 173 -8.44 -24.54 -5.22
C ARG A 173 -8.47 -25.52 -6.39
N LYS A 174 -9.65 -25.86 -6.91
CA LYS A 174 -9.83 -26.77 -8.06
C LYS A 174 -9.12 -26.23 -9.30
N VAL A 175 -9.38 -24.97 -9.67
CA VAL A 175 -8.76 -24.31 -10.83
C VAL A 175 -7.26 -24.20 -10.63
N GLY A 176 -6.81 -23.75 -9.46
CA GLY A 176 -5.39 -23.57 -9.15
C GLY A 176 -4.60 -24.89 -9.24
N ARG A 177 -5.16 -26.00 -8.76
CA ARG A 177 -4.53 -27.34 -8.93
C ARG A 177 -4.40 -27.72 -10.41
N ALA A 178 -5.43 -27.50 -11.20
CA ALA A 178 -5.39 -27.81 -12.62
C ALA A 178 -4.36 -26.92 -13.36
N MET A 179 -4.27 -25.65 -13.01
CA MET A 179 -3.27 -24.73 -13.56
C MET A 179 -1.84 -25.11 -13.12
N LYS A 180 -1.63 -25.46 -11.84
CA LYS A 180 -0.34 -25.92 -11.32
C LYS A 180 0.13 -27.19 -12.01
N ALA A 181 -0.77 -28.14 -12.24
CA ALA A 181 -0.46 -29.38 -12.97
C ALA A 181 -0.05 -29.16 -14.44
N LYS A 182 -0.45 -28.03 -15.02
CA LYS A 182 -0.03 -27.59 -16.36
C LYS A 182 1.27 -26.74 -16.35
N GLY A 183 1.95 -26.61 -15.22
CA GLY A 183 3.13 -25.77 -15.05
C GLY A 183 2.82 -24.28 -15.02
N LYS A 184 1.59 -23.89 -14.70
CA LYS A 184 1.12 -22.49 -14.60
C LYS A 184 0.48 -22.25 -13.22
N PRO A 185 1.25 -22.38 -12.12
CA PRO A 185 0.73 -22.21 -10.77
C PRO A 185 0.14 -20.82 -10.56
N PHE A 186 -0.65 -20.65 -9.53
CA PHE A 186 -0.90 -19.33 -8.96
C PHE A 186 0.37 -18.85 -8.24
N GLY A 187 0.56 -17.56 -8.11
CA GLY A 187 1.71 -17.00 -7.40
C GLY A 187 1.27 -15.94 -6.41
N GLN A 188 1.86 -15.95 -5.24
CA GLN A 188 1.65 -14.93 -4.22
C GLN A 188 2.91 -14.79 -3.39
N ALA A 189 3.29 -13.55 -3.06
CA ALA A 189 4.35 -13.32 -2.10
C ALA A 189 3.86 -13.69 -0.69
N PHE A 190 4.56 -14.60 -0.04
CA PHE A 190 4.35 -15.03 1.34
C PHE A 190 5.60 -14.85 2.20
N GLY A 191 6.61 -14.16 1.67
CA GLY A 191 7.83 -13.81 2.41
C GLY A 191 7.60 -12.73 3.46
N HIS A 192 8.69 -12.21 4.02
CA HIS A 192 8.66 -11.22 5.10
C HIS A 192 8.53 -9.76 4.59
N SER A 193 7.86 -9.53 3.47
CA SER A 193 7.56 -8.17 3.01
C SER A 193 6.28 -7.62 3.65
N ILE A 194 6.16 -6.28 3.63
CA ILE A 194 5.12 -5.60 4.42
C ILE A 194 3.78 -5.45 3.71
N ASN A 195 3.70 -5.64 2.39
CA ASN A 195 2.47 -5.40 1.64
C ASN A 195 1.78 -6.68 1.18
N ASP A 196 2.34 -7.37 0.18
CA ASP A 196 1.67 -8.46 -0.52
C ASP A 196 1.26 -9.61 0.40
N PRO A 197 2.12 -10.09 1.33
CA PRO A 197 1.71 -11.12 2.28
C PRO A 197 0.58 -10.68 3.17
N ASN A 198 0.63 -9.45 3.70
CA ASN A 198 -0.39 -8.91 4.58
C ASN A 198 -1.71 -8.67 3.83
N ASN A 199 -1.64 -8.12 2.61
CA ASN A 199 -2.80 -7.89 1.77
C ASN A 199 -3.45 -9.19 1.25
N TRP A 200 -2.77 -10.31 1.35
CA TRP A 200 -3.35 -11.64 1.13
C TRP A 200 -3.88 -12.26 2.42
N CYS A 201 -3.05 -12.32 3.47
CA CYS A 201 -3.34 -13.09 4.68
C CYS A 201 -4.45 -12.45 5.54
N TYR A 202 -4.40 -11.14 5.81
CA TYR A 202 -5.41 -10.50 6.65
C TYR A 202 -6.83 -10.59 6.08
N PRO A 203 -7.09 -10.24 4.81
CA PRO A 203 -8.42 -10.44 4.24
C PRO A 203 -8.89 -11.90 4.25
N LEU A 204 -7.97 -12.87 4.15
CA LEU A 204 -8.32 -14.28 4.30
C LEU A 204 -8.80 -14.57 5.73
N VAL A 205 -8.06 -14.10 6.75
CA VAL A 205 -8.46 -14.22 8.16
C VAL A 205 -9.83 -13.60 8.41
N TRP A 206 -10.07 -12.39 7.89
CA TRP A 206 -11.37 -11.71 8.04
C TRP A 206 -12.51 -12.46 7.37
N MET A 207 -12.28 -13.04 6.20
CA MET A 207 -13.29 -13.87 5.51
C MET A 207 -13.68 -15.12 6.29
N TRP A 208 -12.80 -15.61 7.16
CA TRP A 208 -13.09 -16.71 8.09
C TRP A 208 -13.68 -16.23 9.43
N GLY A 209 -13.86 -14.92 9.61
CA GLY A 209 -14.39 -14.31 10.83
C GLY A 209 -13.35 -14.13 11.94
N GLY A 210 -12.06 -14.25 11.62
CA GLY A 210 -10.97 -13.85 12.50
C GLY A 210 -10.71 -12.34 12.43
N MET A 211 -9.96 -11.80 13.38
CA MET A 211 -9.52 -10.41 13.42
C MET A 211 -8.24 -10.26 14.22
N GLU A 212 -7.50 -9.20 14.01
CA GLU A 212 -6.24 -8.95 14.72
C GLU A 212 -6.48 -8.32 16.09
N VAL A 213 -7.38 -7.34 16.13
CA VAL A 213 -7.73 -6.60 17.34
C VAL A 213 -9.23 -6.42 17.42
N GLN A 214 -9.76 -6.23 18.63
CA GLN A 214 -11.16 -5.89 18.86
C GLN A 214 -11.47 -4.47 18.35
N LYS A 215 -12.75 -4.09 18.39
CA LYS A 215 -13.21 -2.74 17.96
C LYS A 215 -12.58 -1.59 18.76
N ASP A 216 -12.04 -1.86 19.94
CA ASP A 216 -11.31 -0.89 20.75
C ASP A 216 -9.92 -0.53 20.20
N GLY A 217 -9.45 -1.25 19.16
CA GLY A 217 -8.14 -1.05 18.55
C GLY A 217 -6.95 -1.43 19.44
N LYS A 218 -7.17 -2.07 20.58
CA LYS A 218 -6.16 -2.37 21.60
C LYS A 218 -6.12 -3.83 22.01
N THR A 219 -7.29 -4.43 22.21
CA THR A 219 -7.39 -5.82 22.67
C THR A 219 -7.05 -6.76 21.52
N VAL A 220 -5.96 -7.52 21.66
CA VAL A 220 -5.54 -8.52 20.65
C VAL A 220 -6.62 -9.61 20.54
N ALA A 221 -7.03 -9.91 19.31
CA ALA A 221 -8.07 -10.89 18.99
C ALA A 221 -7.61 -11.93 17.95
N LEU A 222 -6.33 -11.93 17.62
CA LEU A 222 -5.77 -12.81 16.59
C LEU A 222 -5.88 -14.29 16.98
N GLU A 223 -5.74 -14.61 18.26
CA GLU A 223 -5.89 -15.97 18.76
C GLU A 223 -7.35 -16.39 18.82
N SER A 224 -7.82 -17.02 17.75
CA SER A 224 -9.18 -17.53 17.63
C SER A 224 -9.24 -18.80 16.77
N LYS A 225 -10.28 -19.63 16.98
CA LYS A 225 -10.54 -20.79 16.14
C LYS A 225 -10.65 -20.40 14.66
N ASN A 226 -11.29 -19.28 14.37
CA ASN A 226 -11.47 -18.77 13.00
C ASN A 226 -10.13 -18.43 12.34
N THR A 227 -9.25 -17.76 13.06
CA THR A 227 -7.90 -17.46 12.57
C THR A 227 -7.10 -18.75 12.29
N VAL A 228 -7.16 -19.71 13.19
CA VAL A 228 -6.50 -21.01 13.01
C VAL A 228 -7.01 -21.73 11.75
N GLU A 229 -8.31 -21.76 11.52
CA GLU A 229 -8.89 -22.38 10.32
C GLU A 229 -8.51 -21.63 9.04
N ALA A 230 -8.46 -20.29 9.07
CA ALA A 230 -7.96 -19.48 7.95
C ALA A 230 -6.50 -19.81 7.60
N VAL A 231 -5.63 -19.89 8.62
CA VAL A 231 -4.21 -20.24 8.44
C VAL A 231 -4.04 -21.65 7.89
N LYS A 232 -4.77 -22.62 8.42
CA LYS A 232 -4.77 -23.99 7.90
C LYS A 232 -5.20 -24.02 6.43
N PHE A 233 -6.25 -23.29 6.08
CA PHE A 233 -6.70 -23.22 4.71
C PHE A 233 -5.68 -22.53 3.79
N ASN A 234 -5.03 -21.46 4.24
CA ASN A 234 -3.96 -20.81 3.48
C ASN A 234 -2.78 -21.77 3.23
N ASN A 235 -2.40 -22.59 4.22
CA ASN A 235 -1.37 -23.63 4.06
C ASN A 235 -1.77 -24.68 3.02
N VAL A 236 -3.05 -25.09 2.99
CA VAL A 236 -3.58 -25.98 1.96
C VAL A 236 -3.50 -25.32 0.57
N LEU A 237 -3.89 -24.05 0.45
CA LEU A 237 -3.77 -23.31 -0.81
C LEU A 237 -2.33 -23.21 -1.27
N TRP A 238 -1.40 -22.88 -0.36
CA TRP A 238 0.01 -22.78 -0.71
C TRP A 238 0.54 -24.08 -1.32
N LYS A 239 0.25 -25.21 -0.71
CA LYS A 239 0.67 -26.52 -1.21
C LYS A 239 0.03 -26.91 -2.55
N ASP A 240 -1.27 -26.65 -2.67
CA ASP A 240 -2.07 -27.15 -3.77
C ASP A 240 -2.02 -26.29 -5.02
N VAL A 241 -1.92 -24.97 -4.88
CA VAL A 241 -2.17 -24.05 -6.00
C VAL A 241 -1.05 -23.06 -6.27
N PHE A 242 -0.31 -22.63 -5.23
CA PHE A 242 0.69 -21.59 -5.39
C PHE A 242 2.05 -22.14 -5.83
N ASP A 243 2.87 -21.25 -6.39
CA ASP A 243 4.28 -21.48 -6.64
C ASP A 243 5.02 -21.65 -5.31
N GLU A 244 5.90 -22.64 -5.25
CA GLU A 244 6.61 -22.96 -4.00
C GLU A 244 7.65 -21.91 -3.61
N GLY A 245 8.14 -21.12 -4.56
CA GLY A 245 9.02 -19.99 -4.32
C GLY A 245 8.39 -18.84 -3.54
N GLY A 246 7.04 -18.80 -3.46
CA GLY A 246 6.28 -17.73 -2.82
C GLY A 246 6.71 -17.37 -1.40
N LEU A 247 7.26 -18.32 -0.62
CA LEU A 247 7.77 -18.06 0.73
C LEU A 247 9.03 -17.17 0.75
N ALA A 248 9.76 -17.11 -0.35
CA ALA A 248 10.95 -16.26 -0.50
C ALA A 248 10.68 -14.97 -1.28
N TRP A 249 9.45 -14.78 -1.80
CA TRP A 249 9.11 -13.63 -2.62
C TRP A 249 8.88 -12.37 -1.78
N ASP A 250 9.35 -11.26 -2.33
CA ASP A 250 9.03 -9.91 -1.87
C ASP A 250 7.83 -9.32 -2.64
N ASP A 251 7.44 -8.07 -2.30
CA ASP A 251 6.32 -7.35 -2.91
C ASP A 251 6.46 -7.06 -4.42
N SER A 252 7.62 -7.33 -5.01
CA SER A 252 7.88 -7.14 -6.44
C SER A 252 7.99 -8.45 -7.23
N THR A 253 8.20 -9.57 -6.55
CA THR A 253 8.50 -10.84 -7.21
C THR A 253 7.29 -11.43 -7.92
N ASN A 254 6.10 -11.39 -7.31
CA ASN A 254 4.85 -11.79 -7.97
C ASN A 254 4.56 -10.98 -9.24
N ASN A 255 4.90 -9.68 -9.26
CA ASN A 255 4.79 -8.84 -10.45
C ASN A 255 5.68 -9.38 -11.57
N ARG A 256 6.94 -9.65 -11.27
CA ARG A 256 7.89 -10.20 -12.24
C ARG A 256 7.43 -11.56 -12.76
N ALA A 257 7.06 -12.46 -11.86
CA ALA A 257 6.60 -13.81 -12.21
C ALA A 257 5.33 -13.79 -13.09
N PHE A 258 4.41 -12.87 -12.85
CA PHE A 258 3.23 -12.72 -13.71
C PHE A 258 3.58 -12.15 -15.08
N LEU A 259 4.42 -11.10 -15.13
CA LEU A 259 4.81 -10.43 -16.36
C LEU A 259 5.71 -11.31 -17.25
N SER A 260 6.53 -12.19 -16.64
CA SER A 260 7.32 -13.22 -17.36
C SER A 260 6.52 -14.47 -17.72
N SER A 261 5.21 -14.49 -17.40
CA SER A 261 4.33 -15.64 -17.71
C SER A 261 4.69 -16.94 -16.98
N GLU A 262 5.27 -16.86 -15.78
CA GLU A 262 5.56 -18.01 -14.91
C GLU A 262 4.34 -18.46 -14.13
N ILE A 263 3.51 -17.50 -13.71
CA ILE A 263 2.30 -17.75 -12.92
C ILE A 263 1.03 -17.29 -13.65
N SER A 264 -0.08 -17.93 -13.35
CA SER A 264 -1.37 -17.67 -14.01
C SER A 264 -2.30 -16.73 -13.24
N LEU A 265 -2.06 -16.50 -11.94
CA LEU A 265 -2.88 -15.65 -11.09
C LEU A 265 -2.05 -15.12 -9.93
N THR A 266 -2.30 -13.86 -9.53
CA THR A 266 -1.76 -13.27 -8.30
C THR A 266 -2.71 -12.20 -7.74
N GLY A 267 -2.74 -12.08 -6.40
CA GLY A 267 -3.31 -10.90 -5.75
C GLY A 267 -2.34 -9.73 -5.83
N ASN A 268 -2.80 -8.59 -6.35
CA ASN A 268 -1.93 -7.42 -6.51
C ASN A 268 -2.75 -6.13 -6.64
N ALA A 269 -2.07 -5.00 -6.44
CA ALA A 269 -2.53 -3.68 -6.83
C ALA A 269 -2.42 -3.49 -8.36
N PRO A 270 -2.80 -2.35 -8.95
CA PRO A 270 -2.84 -2.16 -10.40
C PRO A 270 -1.48 -2.12 -11.10
N SER A 271 -0.35 -2.28 -10.38
CA SER A 271 1.01 -2.18 -10.94
C SER A 271 1.27 -3.16 -12.10
N ILE A 272 0.80 -4.41 -11.99
CA ILE A 272 0.90 -5.39 -13.09
C ILE A 272 0.13 -4.92 -14.32
N TYR A 273 -1.07 -4.35 -14.13
CA TYR A 273 -1.85 -3.81 -15.25
C TYR A 273 -1.08 -2.73 -16.01
N VAL A 274 -0.54 -1.77 -15.29
CA VAL A 274 0.19 -0.64 -15.89
C VAL A 274 1.45 -1.12 -16.59
N ALA A 275 2.25 -1.98 -15.94
CA ALA A 275 3.46 -2.53 -16.51
C ALA A 275 3.19 -3.39 -17.77
N ALA A 276 2.17 -4.24 -17.72
CA ALA A 276 1.76 -5.06 -18.86
C ALA A 276 1.36 -4.21 -20.05
N ARG A 277 0.53 -3.19 -19.82
CA ARG A 277 0.10 -2.26 -20.86
C ARG A 277 1.27 -1.54 -21.55
N GLN A 278 2.29 -1.18 -20.77
CA GLN A 278 3.43 -0.40 -21.29
C GLN A 278 4.47 -1.26 -21.99
N LYS A 279 4.77 -2.46 -21.48
CA LYS A 279 5.96 -3.22 -21.87
C LYS A 279 5.72 -4.70 -22.25
N PHE A 280 4.55 -5.27 -21.95
CA PHE A 280 4.27 -6.69 -22.15
C PHE A 280 2.92 -6.90 -22.88
N PRO A 281 2.82 -6.55 -24.18
CA PRO A 281 1.54 -6.52 -24.89
C PRO A 281 0.82 -7.86 -24.94
N ASP A 282 1.52 -8.98 -24.98
CA ASP A 282 0.91 -10.32 -25.02
C ASP A 282 0.32 -10.68 -23.64
N VAL A 283 1.03 -10.37 -22.54
CA VAL A 283 0.49 -10.52 -21.20
C VAL A 283 -0.70 -9.57 -21.00
N TYR A 284 -0.60 -8.34 -21.52
CA TYR A 284 -1.69 -7.37 -21.44
C TYR A 284 -2.96 -7.85 -22.12
N LYS A 285 -2.87 -8.45 -23.31
CA LYS A 285 -4.01 -8.99 -24.06
C LYS A 285 -4.64 -10.22 -23.41
N GLY A 286 -3.81 -11.10 -22.84
CA GLY A 286 -4.27 -12.37 -22.26
C GLY A 286 -4.73 -12.28 -20.82
N ARG A 287 -4.47 -11.16 -20.13
CA ARG A 287 -4.82 -11.00 -18.72
C ARG A 287 -6.14 -10.26 -18.50
N THR A 288 -6.75 -10.47 -17.35
CA THR A 288 -7.82 -9.63 -16.83
C THR A 288 -7.68 -9.44 -15.33
N THR A 289 -8.48 -8.55 -14.76
CA THR A 289 -8.46 -8.24 -13.33
C THR A 289 -9.85 -8.53 -12.75
N ALA A 290 -9.91 -9.42 -11.77
CA ALA A 290 -11.11 -9.65 -10.99
C ALA A 290 -11.12 -8.70 -9.77
N THR A 291 -12.20 -7.99 -9.60
CA THR A 291 -12.36 -6.99 -8.52
C THR A 291 -12.77 -7.61 -7.19
N SER A 292 -13.10 -8.91 -7.17
CA SER A 292 -13.48 -9.62 -5.96
C SER A 292 -12.66 -10.90 -5.80
N ARG A 293 -12.34 -11.24 -4.57
CA ARG A 293 -11.85 -12.57 -4.22
C ARG A 293 -12.99 -13.58 -4.23
N PRO A 294 -12.70 -14.89 -4.31
CA PRO A 294 -13.72 -15.91 -4.15
C PRO A 294 -14.51 -15.71 -2.86
N ALA A 295 -15.81 -15.94 -2.90
CA ALA A 295 -16.64 -15.85 -1.71
C ALA A 295 -16.20 -16.89 -0.65
N PRO A 296 -16.32 -16.59 0.65
CA PRO A 296 -16.12 -17.56 1.69
C PRO A 296 -16.99 -18.80 1.43
N ARG A 297 -16.52 -19.98 1.87
CA ARG A 297 -17.42 -21.13 2.00
C ARG A 297 -18.66 -20.66 2.73
N ALA A 298 -19.84 -20.99 2.20
CA ALA A 298 -21.08 -20.82 2.96
C ALA A 298 -20.83 -21.48 4.33
N ALA A 299 -20.79 -20.68 5.39
CA ALA A 299 -20.66 -21.21 6.73
C ALA A 299 -21.77 -22.23 6.89
N SER A 300 -21.42 -23.48 7.21
CA SER A 300 -22.39 -24.44 7.70
C SER A 300 -23.13 -23.74 8.83
N THR A 301 -24.37 -23.36 8.56
CA THR A 301 -25.39 -22.74 9.40
C THR A 301 -24.96 -22.50 10.85
N GLY A 302 -24.56 -21.28 11.19
CA GLY A 302 -24.26 -20.94 12.59
C GLY A 302 -23.92 -19.48 12.87
N CYS A 303 -23.45 -18.71 11.90
CA CYS A 303 -23.14 -17.29 12.16
C CYS A 303 -24.05 -16.38 11.34
N ARG A 304 -25.19 -15.98 11.91
CA ARG A 304 -26.03 -14.91 11.35
C ARG A 304 -25.20 -13.62 11.38
N ARG A 305 -25.05 -13.01 10.20
CA ARG A 305 -24.53 -11.64 10.10
C ARG A 305 -25.43 -10.73 10.92
N GLY A 306 -24.92 -10.20 12.01
CA GLY A 306 -25.54 -9.07 12.68
C GLY A 306 -25.44 -7.88 11.73
N THR A 307 -26.56 -7.42 11.19
CA THR A 307 -26.65 -6.12 10.54
C THR A 307 -26.35 -5.04 11.59
N PRO A 308 -25.49 -4.08 11.36
CA PRO A 308 -25.38 -2.95 12.26
C PRO A 308 -26.63 -2.10 12.13
N SER A 309 -27.31 -1.92 13.26
CA SER A 309 -28.33 -0.89 13.45
C SER A 309 -27.68 0.46 13.66
#